data_b266c61773ce4c2afb8b9c45c9e3ec53
#
_entry.id   b266c61773ce4c2afb8b9c45c9e3ec53
#
_cell.length_a   1.000
_cell.length_b   1.000
_cell.length_c   1.000
_cell.angle_alpha   90.00
_cell.angle_beta   90.00
_cell.angle_gamma   90.00
#
_symmetry.space_group_name_H-M   'P 1'
#
loop_
_entity.id
_entity.type
_entity.pdbx_description
1 polymer ?
#
loop_
_entity_poly.entity_id
_entity_poly.type
_entity_poly.pdbx_seq_one_letter_code
_entity_poly.pdbx_strand_id
1 'polypeptide(L)'
;MLITELKKVTPFLTKIFWLILTFIPLFILVLTVLSYGVNIPYLDQWDFLPIIEKSYSHSLTFSDFWNYDSGHRMVFPKIIMILLAQLTNWNVIFELLFIILLALGVFLLWWWQIKKTKLELKNNDQTFIWCLPVISLIIFSLNQWENWSWGWQITVLLNIFMSSLGIIMLSNLEGKYQRLFLALLFGAIAFLSFINGFFFWLIGLVILLIAYLNNKSNSRTMLIVWIVCSVIIIFFYLYKYQGLNISSWSVFTNPINFFSFIFTSLGAPIVGYNSV
;
A
#
# COMPACT_ATOMS: atom_id res chain seq x y z
N MET A 1 -17.29 -3.27 -48.05
CA MET A 1 -16.48 -2.15 -47.53
C MET A 1 -17.01 -1.63 -46.21
N LEU A 2 -18.28 -1.25 -46.05
CA LEU A 2 -18.85 -0.76 -44.76
C LEU A 2 -18.77 -1.79 -43.61
N ILE A 3 -19.04 -3.07 -43.84
CA ILE A 3 -19.03 -4.15 -42.83
C ILE A 3 -17.60 -4.44 -42.32
N THR A 4 -16.57 -4.28 -43.19
CA THR A 4 -15.17 -4.41 -42.80
C THR A 4 -14.67 -3.25 -41.96
N GLU A 5 -15.16 -2.04 -42.17
CA GLU A 5 -14.87 -0.87 -41.36
C GLU A 5 -15.56 -0.97 -39.98
N LEU A 6 -16.84 -1.38 -39.93
CA LEU A 6 -17.55 -1.61 -38.66
C LEU A 6 -16.88 -2.68 -37.79
N LYS A 7 -16.34 -3.75 -38.37
CA LYS A 7 -15.57 -4.78 -37.63
C LYS A 7 -14.25 -4.27 -37.04
N LYS A 8 -13.68 -3.19 -37.53
CA LYS A 8 -12.48 -2.52 -36.95
C LYS A 8 -12.84 -1.51 -35.89
N VAL A 9 -13.98 -0.83 -35.99
CA VAL A 9 -14.44 0.21 -35.08
C VAL A 9 -14.96 -0.37 -33.77
N THR A 10 -15.68 -1.50 -33.81
CA THR A 10 -16.23 -2.14 -32.61
C THR A 10 -15.17 -2.48 -31.52
N PRO A 11 -14.02 -3.10 -31.82
CA PRO A 11 -13.03 -3.42 -30.78
C PRO A 11 -12.34 -2.16 -30.22
N PHE A 12 -12.26 -1.08 -31.00
CA PHE A 12 -11.71 0.20 -30.54
C PHE A 12 -12.65 0.88 -29.54
N LEU A 13 -13.94 0.99 -29.89
CA LEU A 13 -14.95 1.56 -28.99
C LEU A 13 -15.09 0.76 -27.68
N THR A 14 -15.01 -0.58 -27.77
CA THR A 14 -15.03 -1.43 -26.59
C THR A 14 -13.84 -1.16 -25.66
N LYS A 15 -12.64 -0.97 -26.21
CA LYS A 15 -11.45 -0.62 -25.41
C LYS A 15 -11.59 0.73 -24.72
N ILE A 16 -12.09 1.75 -25.43
CA ILE A 16 -12.33 3.08 -24.85
C ILE A 16 -13.35 2.98 -23.73
N PHE A 17 -14.46 2.28 -23.93
CA PHE A 17 -15.48 2.08 -22.91
C PHE A 17 -14.91 1.48 -21.63
N TRP A 18 -14.11 0.41 -21.73
CA TRP A 18 -13.46 -0.21 -20.57
C TRP A 18 -12.44 0.70 -19.89
N LEU A 19 -11.69 1.49 -20.66
CA LEU A 19 -10.76 2.48 -20.10
C LEU A 19 -11.53 3.57 -19.31
N ILE A 20 -12.59 4.12 -19.87
CA ILE A 20 -13.42 5.10 -19.19
C ILE A 20 -13.96 4.50 -17.89
N LEU A 21 -14.55 3.31 -17.95
CA LEU A 21 -15.08 2.62 -16.76
C LEU A 21 -14.02 2.37 -15.70
N THR A 22 -12.77 2.12 -16.12
CA THR A 22 -11.62 1.92 -15.21
C THR A 22 -11.23 3.20 -14.47
N PHE A 23 -11.31 4.37 -15.11
CA PHE A 23 -10.85 5.62 -14.49
C PHE A 23 -11.99 6.43 -13.82
N ILE A 24 -13.25 6.08 -14.03
CA ILE A 24 -14.39 6.75 -13.36
C ILE A 24 -14.25 6.76 -11.84
N PRO A 25 -13.93 5.65 -11.13
CA PRO A 25 -13.82 5.66 -9.67
C PRO A 25 -12.73 6.61 -9.17
N LEU A 26 -11.57 6.63 -9.83
CA LEU A 26 -10.48 7.56 -9.50
C LEU A 26 -10.92 9.02 -9.72
N PHE A 27 -11.59 9.30 -10.84
CA PHE A 27 -12.07 10.66 -11.14
C PHE A 27 -13.07 11.15 -10.10
N ILE A 28 -14.05 10.30 -9.73
CA ILE A 28 -15.03 10.60 -8.68
C ILE A 28 -14.32 10.84 -7.34
N LEU A 29 -13.35 10.01 -6.97
CA LEU A 29 -12.59 10.16 -5.74
C LEU A 29 -11.83 11.50 -5.69
N VAL A 30 -11.11 11.85 -6.77
CA VAL A 30 -10.39 13.13 -6.85
C VAL A 30 -11.36 14.30 -6.71
N LEU A 31 -12.48 14.28 -7.43
CA LEU A 31 -13.50 15.32 -7.31
C LEU A 31 -14.07 15.40 -5.89
N THR A 32 -14.31 14.26 -5.24
CA THR A 32 -14.81 14.23 -3.86
C THR A 32 -13.80 14.86 -2.90
N VAL A 33 -12.53 14.50 -2.99
CA VAL A 33 -11.48 15.08 -2.12
C VAL A 33 -11.30 16.58 -2.37
N LEU A 34 -11.34 17.03 -3.63
CA LEU A 34 -11.22 18.46 -3.94
C LEU A 34 -12.45 19.27 -3.51
N SER A 35 -13.65 18.67 -3.51
CA SER A 35 -14.88 19.37 -3.16
C SER A 35 -15.19 19.36 -1.66
N TYR A 36 -14.83 18.27 -0.97
CA TYR A 36 -15.19 18.04 0.44
C TYR A 36 -14.00 17.91 1.38
N GLY A 37 -12.78 17.85 0.85
CA GLY A 37 -11.57 17.81 1.67
C GLY A 37 -11.44 19.09 2.50
N VAL A 38 -11.09 18.92 3.77
CA VAL A 38 -10.94 20.05 4.71
C VAL A 38 -9.46 20.24 5.03
N ASN A 39 -8.98 21.48 4.94
CA ASN A 39 -7.60 21.81 5.28
C ASN A 39 -7.44 21.98 6.80
N ILE A 40 -7.75 20.94 7.56
CA ILE A 40 -7.58 20.88 9.02
C ILE A 40 -7.05 19.49 9.38
N PRO A 41 -5.99 19.39 10.20
CA PRO A 41 -5.52 18.09 10.73
C PRO A 41 -6.64 17.35 11.46
N TYR A 42 -6.70 16.04 11.30
CA TYR A 42 -7.73 15.19 11.86
C TYR A 42 -7.12 14.11 12.77
N LEU A 43 -7.72 13.87 13.95
CA LEU A 43 -7.28 12.88 14.94
C LEU A 43 -5.76 12.94 15.19
N ASP A 44 -5.06 11.82 15.05
CA ASP A 44 -3.62 11.65 15.34
C ASP A 44 -2.71 12.54 14.46
N GLN A 45 -3.23 13.23 13.43
CA GLN A 45 -2.44 14.22 12.69
C GLN A 45 -1.99 15.39 13.59
N TRP A 46 -2.73 15.71 14.63
CA TRP A 46 -2.33 16.74 15.59
C TRP A 46 -1.06 16.37 16.35
N ASP A 47 -0.76 15.08 16.51
CA ASP A 47 0.47 14.61 17.14
C ASP A 47 1.72 14.94 16.30
N PHE A 48 1.55 15.26 15.00
CA PHE A 48 2.62 15.74 14.13
C PHE A 48 2.95 17.23 14.29
N LEU A 49 2.10 18.03 14.94
CA LEU A 49 2.33 19.46 15.10
C LEU A 49 3.72 19.79 15.66
N PRO A 50 4.22 19.13 16.74
CA PRO A 50 5.56 19.42 17.26
C PRO A 50 6.69 19.10 16.24
N ILE A 51 6.55 18.07 15.42
CA ILE A 51 7.54 17.70 14.42
C ILE A 51 7.53 18.71 13.26
N ILE A 52 6.35 19.17 12.86
CA ILE A 52 6.22 20.20 11.81
C ILE A 52 6.80 21.52 12.30
N GLU A 53 6.51 21.95 13.53
CA GLU A 53 7.10 23.16 14.15
C GLU A 53 8.63 23.08 14.17
N LYS A 54 9.18 21.93 14.61
CA LYS A 54 10.63 21.70 14.57
C LYS A 54 11.20 21.72 13.16
N SER A 55 10.43 21.33 12.15
CA SER A 55 10.88 21.38 10.76
C SER A 55 11.03 22.82 10.27
N TYR A 56 10.14 23.70 10.64
CA TYR A 56 10.24 25.14 10.31
C TYR A 56 11.34 25.85 11.10
N SER A 57 11.58 25.45 12.34
CA SER A 57 12.66 26.00 13.18
C SER A 57 14.03 25.35 12.95
N HIS A 58 14.16 24.44 11.96
CA HIS A 58 15.37 23.68 11.65
C HIS A 58 15.98 22.94 12.85
N SER A 59 15.16 22.50 13.80
CA SER A 59 15.58 21.83 15.05
C SER A 59 15.25 20.33 15.07
N LEU A 60 14.98 19.72 13.90
CA LEU A 60 14.72 18.29 13.79
C LEU A 60 15.94 17.46 14.18
N THR A 61 15.69 16.39 14.92
CA THR A 61 16.68 15.40 15.34
C THR A 61 16.32 14.01 14.81
N PHE A 62 17.27 13.09 14.81
CA PHE A 62 17.00 11.70 14.43
C PHE A 62 15.89 11.06 15.29
N SER A 63 15.81 11.42 16.58
CA SER A 63 14.78 10.87 17.47
C SER A 63 13.37 11.26 17.05
N ASP A 64 13.16 12.42 16.44
CA ASP A 64 11.84 12.87 15.97
C ASP A 64 11.27 11.93 14.87
N PHE A 65 12.14 11.36 14.04
CA PHE A 65 11.77 10.38 13.04
C PHE A 65 11.65 8.97 13.62
N TRP A 66 12.52 8.61 14.58
CA TRP A 66 12.66 7.25 15.07
C TRP A 66 11.68 6.89 16.18
N ASN A 67 11.17 7.86 16.93
CA ASN A 67 10.24 7.61 18.01
C ASN A 67 8.91 7.04 17.51
N TYR A 68 8.27 6.28 18.39
CA TYR A 68 6.92 5.75 18.15
C TYR A 68 5.89 6.87 18.23
N ASP A 69 4.91 6.82 17.33
CA ASP A 69 3.70 7.63 17.38
C ASP A 69 2.51 6.68 17.25
N SER A 70 1.54 6.79 18.14
CA SER A 70 0.35 5.93 18.18
C SER A 70 0.66 4.43 18.06
N GLY A 71 1.81 3.99 18.65
CA GLY A 71 2.24 2.59 18.64
C GLY A 71 2.96 2.13 17.36
N HIS A 72 3.25 3.02 16.42
CA HIS A 72 3.93 2.70 15.16
C HIS A 72 5.24 3.49 14.98
N ARG A 73 6.23 2.89 14.31
CA ARG A 73 7.39 3.62 13.79
C ARG A 73 7.09 4.07 12.37
N MET A 74 6.90 5.37 12.19
CA MET A 74 6.48 5.95 10.91
C MET A 74 7.55 6.83 10.31
N VAL A 75 8.76 6.28 10.13
CA VAL A 75 9.92 7.05 9.68
C VAL A 75 9.67 7.69 8.31
N PHE A 76 9.27 6.90 7.32
CA PHE A 76 9.08 7.40 5.95
C PHE A 76 7.82 8.27 5.78
N PRO A 77 6.67 7.94 6.38
CA PRO A 77 5.53 8.83 6.39
C PRO A 77 5.86 10.21 7.01
N LYS A 78 6.57 10.26 8.15
CA LYS A 78 7.00 11.53 8.74
C LYS A 78 7.84 12.38 7.78
N ILE A 79 8.79 11.77 7.08
CA ILE A 79 9.60 12.47 6.07
C ILE A 79 8.69 13.06 4.99
N ILE A 80 7.74 12.28 4.46
CA ILE A 80 6.82 12.72 3.42
C ILE A 80 5.92 13.85 3.93
N MET A 81 5.34 13.71 5.12
CA MET A 81 4.45 14.72 5.69
C MET A 81 5.19 16.03 5.98
N ILE A 82 6.44 15.97 6.49
CA ILE A 82 7.28 17.16 6.68
C ILE A 82 7.56 17.84 5.34
N LEU A 83 7.93 17.08 4.30
CA LEU A 83 8.18 17.63 2.98
C LEU A 83 6.92 18.28 2.39
N LEU A 84 5.76 17.64 2.50
CA LEU A 84 4.49 18.21 2.08
C LEU A 84 4.16 19.48 2.87
N ALA A 85 4.34 19.47 4.19
CA ALA A 85 4.09 20.62 5.04
C ALA A 85 4.95 21.82 4.63
N GLN A 86 6.25 21.63 4.41
CA GLN A 86 7.16 22.68 3.99
C GLN A 86 6.81 23.23 2.60
N LEU A 87 6.43 22.35 1.65
CA LEU A 87 6.10 22.77 0.27
C LEU A 87 4.74 23.45 0.16
N THR A 88 3.80 23.18 1.06
CA THR A 88 2.40 23.60 0.94
C THR A 88 1.92 24.46 2.10
N ASN A 89 2.82 24.88 3.02
CA ASN A 89 2.48 25.53 4.29
C ASN A 89 1.48 24.70 5.12
N TRP A 90 1.75 23.40 5.18
CA TRP A 90 0.92 22.39 5.84
C TRP A 90 -0.54 22.39 5.39
N ASN A 91 -0.75 22.43 4.10
CA ASN A 91 -2.09 22.25 3.56
C ASN A 91 -2.42 20.75 3.45
N VAL A 92 -3.31 20.28 4.33
CA VAL A 92 -3.71 18.87 4.45
C VAL A 92 -4.29 18.29 3.15
N ILE A 93 -4.90 19.12 2.30
CA ILE A 93 -5.43 18.66 1.00
C ILE A 93 -4.34 18.00 0.14
N PHE A 94 -3.11 18.49 0.21
CA PHE A 94 -2.00 17.86 -0.53
C PHE A 94 -1.59 16.50 0.05
N GLU A 95 -1.78 16.28 1.33
CA GLU A 95 -1.61 14.95 1.94
C GLU A 95 -2.66 13.97 1.41
N LEU A 96 -3.94 14.41 1.32
CA LEU A 96 -5.02 13.60 0.76
C LEU A 96 -4.78 13.28 -0.72
N LEU A 97 -4.32 14.26 -1.51
CA LEU A 97 -3.96 14.04 -2.92
C LEU A 97 -2.75 13.09 -3.05
N PHE A 98 -1.79 13.17 -2.14
CA PHE A 98 -0.65 12.24 -2.11
C PHE A 98 -1.08 10.80 -1.79
N ILE A 99 -2.05 10.61 -0.91
CA ILE A 99 -2.66 9.31 -0.64
C ILE A 99 -3.28 8.73 -1.92
N ILE A 100 -4.03 9.54 -2.67
CA ILE A 100 -4.61 9.13 -3.96
C ILE A 100 -3.51 8.79 -4.97
N LEU A 101 -2.40 9.53 -4.99
CA LEU A 101 -1.25 9.23 -5.84
C LEU A 101 -0.62 7.87 -5.51
N LEU A 102 -0.47 7.54 -4.22
CA LEU A 102 0.01 6.23 -3.77
C LEU A 102 -0.95 5.10 -4.21
N ALA A 103 -2.26 5.30 -4.02
CA ALA A 103 -3.28 4.35 -4.46
C ALA A 103 -3.27 4.16 -5.99
N LEU A 104 -3.09 5.25 -6.75
CA LEU A 104 -2.90 5.19 -8.20
C LEU A 104 -1.63 4.39 -8.54
N GLY A 105 -0.54 4.60 -7.80
CA GLY A 105 0.68 3.81 -7.94
C GLY A 105 0.43 2.31 -7.76
N VAL A 106 -0.30 1.91 -6.72
CA VAL A 106 -0.72 0.51 -6.49
C VAL A 106 -1.54 0.00 -7.68
N PHE A 107 -2.53 0.77 -8.13
CA PHE A 107 -3.37 0.38 -9.28
C PHE A 107 -2.53 0.17 -10.55
N LEU A 108 -1.61 1.08 -10.87
CA LEU A 108 -0.75 0.99 -12.05
C LEU A 108 0.22 -0.20 -11.99
N LEU A 109 0.74 -0.53 -10.79
CA LEU A 109 1.56 -1.72 -10.58
C LEU A 109 0.79 -3.00 -10.88
N TRP A 110 -0.44 -3.12 -10.37
CA TRP A 110 -1.29 -4.28 -10.65
C TRP A 110 -1.70 -4.35 -12.12
N TRP A 111 -2.03 -3.21 -12.72
CA TRP A 111 -2.29 -3.16 -14.17
C TRP A 111 -1.10 -3.65 -14.98
N TRP A 112 0.10 -3.17 -14.65
CA TRP A 112 1.32 -3.61 -15.32
C TRP A 112 1.55 -5.12 -15.12
N GLN A 113 1.40 -5.64 -13.91
CA GLN A 113 1.58 -7.07 -13.62
C GLN A 113 0.57 -7.95 -14.38
N ILE A 114 -0.69 -7.54 -14.43
CA ILE A 114 -1.74 -8.24 -15.20
C ILE A 114 -1.38 -8.30 -16.67
N LYS A 115 -0.94 -7.17 -17.26
CA LYS A 115 -0.49 -7.15 -18.67
C LYS A 115 0.68 -8.10 -18.91
N LYS A 116 1.67 -8.10 -18.02
CA LYS A 116 2.83 -8.96 -18.10
C LYS A 116 2.42 -10.44 -18.06
N THR A 117 1.63 -10.84 -17.08
CA THR A 117 1.14 -12.23 -16.94
C THR A 117 0.34 -12.67 -18.16
N LYS A 118 -0.50 -11.79 -18.72
CA LYS A 118 -1.24 -12.08 -19.96
C LYS A 118 -0.31 -12.39 -21.13
N LEU A 119 0.75 -11.63 -21.30
CA LEU A 119 1.74 -11.85 -22.37
C LEU A 119 2.50 -13.17 -22.17
N GLU A 120 2.88 -13.49 -20.94
CA GLU A 120 3.59 -14.72 -20.58
C GLU A 120 2.73 -15.98 -20.85
N LEU A 121 1.44 -15.90 -20.54
CA LEU A 121 0.49 -17.01 -20.75
C LEU A 121 0.04 -17.15 -22.22
N LYS A 122 0.49 -16.26 -23.13
CA LYS A 122 0.04 -16.21 -24.54
C LYS A 122 -1.50 -16.22 -24.66
N ASN A 123 -2.18 -15.73 -23.65
CA ASN A 123 -3.64 -15.76 -23.59
C ASN A 123 -4.20 -14.54 -24.32
N ASN A 124 -4.85 -14.78 -25.47
CA ASN A 124 -5.53 -13.74 -26.24
C ASN A 124 -6.90 -13.37 -25.65
N ASP A 125 -7.30 -14.01 -24.56
CA ASP A 125 -8.62 -13.83 -23.97
C ASP A 125 -8.81 -12.40 -23.44
N GLN A 126 -9.90 -11.77 -23.82
CA GLN A 126 -10.22 -10.39 -23.40
C GLN A 126 -10.68 -10.32 -21.94
N THR A 127 -10.82 -11.46 -21.26
CA THR A 127 -11.30 -11.58 -19.88
C THR A 127 -10.50 -10.69 -18.89
N PHE A 128 -9.20 -10.50 -19.11
CA PHE A 128 -8.37 -9.64 -18.27
C PHE A 128 -8.72 -8.14 -18.32
N ILE A 129 -9.42 -7.70 -19.38
CA ILE A 129 -9.84 -6.29 -19.48
C ILE A 129 -10.91 -5.96 -18.44
N TRP A 130 -11.74 -6.94 -18.07
CA TRP A 130 -12.80 -6.79 -17.08
C TRP A 130 -12.27 -6.63 -15.64
N CYS A 131 -11.08 -7.18 -15.37
CA CYS A 131 -10.49 -7.08 -14.03
C CYS A 131 -10.13 -5.64 -13.67
N LEU A 132 -9.76 -4.81 -14.65
CA LEU A 132 -9.28 -3.45 -14.39
C LEU A 132 -10.34 -2.53 -13.76
N PRO A 133 -11.57 -2.44 -14.29
CA PRO A 133 -12.63 -1.67 -13.63
C PRO A 133 -12.98 -2.18 -12.23
N VAL A 134 -12.97 -3.50 -12.02
CA VAL A 134 -13.24 -4.10 -10.71
C VAL A 134 -12.14 -3.75 -9.70
N ILE A 135 -10.87 -3.88 -10.09
CA ILE A 135 -9.74 -3.50 -9.25
C ILE A 135 -9.77 -2.00 -8.94
N SER A 136 -10.10 -1.17 -9.94
CA SER A 136 -10.27 0.27 -9.76
C SER A 136 -11.38 0.60 -8.77
N LEU A 137 -12.55 -0.03 -8.90
CA LEU A 137 -13.68 0.15 -7.97
C LEU A 137 -13.30 -0.23 -6.54
N ILE A 138 -12.50 -1.29 -6.35
CA ILE A 138 -12.06 -1.72 -5.02
C ILE A 138 -11.04 -0.73 -4.45
N ILE A 139 -10.01 -0.36 -5.23
CA ILE A 139 -8.93 0.51 -4.76
C ILE A 139 -9.45 1.92 -4.47
N PHE A 140 -10.26 2.50 -5.35
CA PHE A 140 -10.74 3.89 -5.24
C PHE A 140 -12.15 4.00 -4.66
N SER A 141 -12.62 2.97 -3.93
CA SER A 141 -13.94 2.94 -3.31
C SER A 141 -14.11 4.06 -2.30
N LEU A 142 -15.20 4.82 -2.40
CA LEU A 142 -15.60 5.82 -1.41
C LEU A 142 -16.04 5.20 -0.07
N ASN A 143 -16.33 3.90 -0.03
CA ASN A 143 -16.61 3.21 1.25
C ASN A 143 -15.39 3.23 2.19
N GLN A 144 -14.20 3.50 1.66
CA GLN A 144 -12.98 3.69 2.43
C GLN A 144 -12.76 5.18 2.75
N TRP A 145 -13.81 5.90 3.12
CA TRP A 145 -13.79 7.35 3.27
C TRP A 145 -12.69 7.84 4.24
N GLU A 146 -12.40 7.10 5.30
CA GLU A 146 -11.31 7.42 6.23
C GLU A 146 -9.94 7.45 5.55
N ASN A 147 -9.70 6.55 4.60
CA ASN A 147 -8.45 6.55 3.84
C ASN A 147 -8.29 7.81 2.97
N TRP A 148 -9.40 8.45 2.58
CA TRP A 148 -9.39 9.59 1.68
C TRP A 148 -9.56 10.95 2.37
N SER A 149 -9.99 10.96 3.64
CA SER A 149 -10.25 12.16 4.41
C SER A 149 -9.24 12.42 5.53
N TRP A 150 -8.26 11.52 5.72
CA TRP A 150 -7.33 11.57 6.83
C TRP A 150 -5.87 11.45 6.34
N GLY A 151 -5.08 12.53 6.44
CA GLY A 151 -3.71 12.58 5.96
C GLY A 151 -2.76 11.54 6.58
N TRP A 152 -3.06 11.08 7.81
CA TRP A 152 -2.36 9.97 8.45
C TRP A 152 -2.31 8.68 7.60
N GLN A 153 -3.27 8.49 6.71
CA GLN A 153 -3.37 7.30 5.86
C GLN A 153 -2.23 7.19 4.82
N ILE A 154 -1.38 8.20 4.71
CA ILE A 154 -0.08 8.07 4.02
C ILE A 154 0.68 6.86 4.55
N THR A 155 0.60 6.56 5.86
CA THR A 155 1.27 5.43 6.49
C THR A 155 0.82 4.09 5.88
N VAL A 156 -0.47 3.92 5.73
CA VAL A 156 -1.11 2.69 5.22
C VAL A 156 -0.87 2.55 3.72
N LEU A 157 -1.13 3.61 2.95
CA LEU A 157 -1.01 3.56 1.48
C LEU A 157 0.45 3.43 1.03
N LEU A 158 1.40 4.06 1.72
CA LEU A 158 2.82 3.89 1.46
C LEU A 158 3.27 2.45 1.76
N ASN A 159 2.81 1.88 2.87
CA ASN A 159 3.07 0.48 3.20
C ASN A 159 2.58 -0.46 2.09
N ILE A 160 1.33 -0.31 1.63
CA ILE A 160 0.75 -1.14 0.57
C ILE A 160 1.52 -0.97 -0.74
N PHE A 161 1.86 0.27 -1.11
CA PHE A 161 2.59 0.56 -2.35
C PHE A 161 3.99 -0.08 -2.33
N MET A 162 4.75 0.13 -1.26
CA MET A 162 6.10 -0.42 -1.11
C MET A 162 6.10 -1.95 -0.99
N SER A 163 5.15 -2.52 -0.25
CA SER A 163 4.97 -3.99 -0.19
C SER A 163 4.66 -4.57 -1.56
N SER A 164 3.79 -3.92 -2.35
CA SER A 164 3.47 -4.35 -3.72
C SER A 164 4.70 -4.34 -4.63
N LEU A 165 5.50 -3.26 -4.59
CA LEU A 165 6.78 -3.17 -5.31
C LEU A 165 7.73 -4.31 -4.91
N GLY A 166 7.88 -4.54 -3.61
CA GLY A 166 8.74 -5.58 -3.07
C GLY A 166 8.31 -6.99 -3.51
N ILE A 167 7.01 -7.30 -3.48
CA ILE A 167 6.46 -8.57 -3.94
C ILE A 167 6.74 -8.77 -5.44
N ILE A 168 6.57 -7.74 -6.26
CA ILE A 168 6.88 -7.79 -7.69
C ILE A 168 8.38 -8.07 -7.92
N MET A 169 9.27 -7.47 -7.12
CA MET A 169 10.71 -7.77 -7.22
C MET A 169 11.00 -9.22 -6.83
N LEU A 170 10.38 -9.74 -5.78
CA LEU A 170 10.55 -11.12 -5.32
C LEU A 170 9.99 -12.14 -6.32
N SER A 171 8.82 -11.89 -6.92
CA SER A 171 8.21 -12.81 -7.88
C SER A 171 9.02 -12.96 -9.16
N ASN A 172 9.83 -11.95 -9.52
CA ASN A 172 10.65 -11.93 -10.73
C ASN A 172 12.16 -12.07 -10.42
N LEU A 173 12.54 -12.74 -9.32
CA LEU A 173 13.92 -12.74 -8.82
C LEU A 173 14.93 -13.29 -9.82
N GLU A 174 14.62 -14.41 -10.53
CA GLU A 174 15.48 -15.03 -11.54
C GLU A 174 16.96 -15.15 -11.11
N GLY A 175 17.23 -15.29 -9.82
CA GLY A 175 18.57 -15.35 -9.24
C GLY A 175 19.33 -14.02 -9.20
N LYS A 176 18.69 -12.87 -9.44
CA LYS A 176 19.33 -11.54 -9.50
C LYS A 176 19.36 -10.86 -8.14
N TYR A 177 20.54 -10.69 -7.57
CA TYR A 177 20.72 -10.01 -6.26
C TYR A 177 20.21 -8.56 -6.23
N GLN A 178 20.25 -7.85 -7.37
CA GLN A 178 19.70 -6.49 -7.46
C GLN A 178 18.21 -6.45 -7.12
N ARG A 179 17.43 -7.43 -7.58
CA ARG A 179 15.99 -7.51 -7.27
C ARG A 179 15.74 -7.86 -5.81
N LEU A 180 16.59 -8.72 -5.22
CA LEU A 180 16.56 -8.99 -3.80
C LEU A 180 16.84 -7.72 -2.99
N PHE A 181 17.87 -6.96 -3.34
CA PHE A 181 18.20 -5.70 -2.68
C PHE A 181 17.05 -4.70 -2.74
N LEU A 182 16.42 -4.52 -3.91
CA LEU A 182 15.25 -3.66 -4.05
C LEU A 182 14.05 -4.16 -3.21
N ALA A 183 13.82 -5.47 -3.15
CA ALA A 183 12.77 -6.04 -2.32
C ALA A 183 13.03 -5.79 -0.83
N LEU A 184 14.27 -5.95 -0.36
CA LEU A 184 14.67 -5.63 1.02
C LEU A 184 14.47 -4.15 1.34
N LEU A 185 14.88 -3.25 0.43
CA LEU A 185 14.70 -1.81 0.57
C LEU A 185 13.21 -1.45 0.68
N PHE A 186 12.38 -1.92 -0.26
CA PHE A 186 10.94 -1.67 -0.24
C PHE A 186 10.27 -2.26 0.99
N GLY A 187 10.69 -3.45 1.42
CA GLY A 187 10.21 -4.07 2.65
C GLY A 187 10.56 -3.28 3.91
N ALA A 188 11.76 -2.72 3.98
CA ALA A 188 12.17 -1.85 5.07
C ALA A 188 11.34 -0.56 5.10
N ILE A 189 11.12 0.08 3.93
CA ILE A 189 10.26 1.27 3.83
C ILE A 189 8.82 0.92 4.24
N ALA A 190 8.27 -0.20 3.76
CA ALA A 190 6.92 -0.63 4.11
C ALA A 190 6.78 -0.83 5.62
N PHE A 191 7.70 -1.55 6.25
CA PHE A 191 7.64 -1.85 7.68
C PHE A 191 7.87 -0.62 8.56
N LEU A 192 8.77 0.28 8.17
CA LEU A 192 8.99 1.56 8.84
C LEU A 192 7.97 2.65 8.43
N SER A 193 6.93 2.28 7.70
CA SER A 193 5.78 3.12 7.43
C SER A 193 4.58 2.72 8.28
N PHE A 194 4.32 1.41 8.40
CA PHE A 194 3.22 0.88 9.18
C PHE A 194 3.51 -0.57 9.62
N ILE A 195 3.10 -0.96 10.84
CA ILE A 195 3.42 -2.28 11.42
C ILE A 195 2.97 -3.45 10.52
N ASN A 196 1.89 -3.29 9.75
CA ASN A 196 1.41 -4.32 8.83
C ASN A 196 2.44 -4.69 7.76
N GLY A 197 3.48 -3.86 7.53
CA GLY A 197 4.63 -4.21 6.71
C GLY A 197 5.39 -5.45 7.19
N PHE A 198 5.16 -5.90 8.44
CA PHE A 198 5.64 -7.18 8.93
C PHE A 198 5.20 -8.36 8.05
N PHE A 199 3.96 -8.34 7.57
CA PHE A 199 3.45 -9.41 6.70
C PHE A 199 4.21 -9.54 5.38
N PHE A 200 4.77 -8.45 4.86
CA PHE A 200 5.63 -8.49 3.68
C PHE A 200 6.85 -9.41 3.90
N TRP A 201 7.48 -9.36 5.08
CA TRP A 201 8.63 -10.19 5.40
C TRP A 201 8.27 -11.67 5.48
N LEU A 202 7.08 -12.00 5.99
CA LEU A 202 6.56 -13.38 6.00
C LEU A 202 6.27 -13.87 4.58
N ILE A 203 5.61 -13.06 3.76
CA ILE A 203 5.31 -13.40 2.35
C ILE A 203 6.62 -13.63 1.58
N GLY A 204 7.61 -12.75 1.76
CA GLY A 204 8.91 -12.88 1.13
C GLY A 204 9.65 -14.16 1.54
N LEU A 205 9.57 -14.52 2.82
CA LEU A 205 10.10 -15.79 3.33
C LEU A 205 9.47 -16.98 2.58
N VAL A 206 8.14 -17.01 2.43
CA VAL A 206 7.43 -18.07 1.72
C VAL A 206 7.85 -18.15 0.25
N ILE A 207 7.92 -17.00 -0.44
CA ILE A 207 8.35 -16.95 -1.86
C ILE A 207 9.76 -17.52 -2.02
N LEU A 208 10.70 -17.11 -1.17
CA LEU A 208 12.08 -17.57 -1.24
C LEU A 208 12.26 -19.03 -0.83
N LEU A 209 11.46 -19.51 0.14
CA LEU A 209 11.42 -20.91 0.52
C LEU A 209 10.94 -21.79 -0.65
N ILE A 210 9.87 -21.39 -1.33
CA ILE A 210 9.38 -22.08 -2.53
C ILE A 210 10.47 -22.08 -3.62
N ALA A 211 11.16 -20.95 -3.82
CA ALA A 211 12.26 -20.86 -4.77
C ALA A 211 13.42 -21.81 -4.41
N TYR A 212 13.74 -21.93 -3.13
CA TYR A 212 14.76 -22.86 -2.61
C TYR A 212 14.35 -24.31 -2.81
N LEU A 213 13.14 -24.70 -2.46
CA LEU A 213 12.62 -26.06 -2.63
C LEU A 213 12.57 -26.49 -4.11
N ASN A 214 12.36 -25.53 -5.02
CA ASN A 214 12.40 -25.76 -6.47
C ASN A 214 13.82 -25.64 -7.07
N ASN A 215 14.87 -25.66 -6.25
CA ASN A 215 16.27 -25.60 -6.65
C ASN A 215 16.61 -24.45 -7.63
N LYS A 216 15.94 -23.27 -7.46
CA LYS A 216 16.26 -22.10 -8.30
C LYS A 216 17.65 -21.55 -7.95
N SER A 217 18.33 -21.03 -8.98
CA SER A 217 19.68 -20.46 -8.85
C SER A 217 19.75 -19.43 -7.73
N ASN A 218 20.81 -19.51 -6.91
CA ASN A 218 21.13 -18.63 -5.79
C ASN A 218 20.05 -18.58 -4.68
N SER A 219 19.00 -19.37 -4.74
CA SER A 219 17.85 -19.29 -3.82
C SER A 219 18.22 -19.51 -2.36
N ARG A 220 19.18 -20.43 -2.06
CA ARG A 220 19.68 -20.67 -0.70
C ARG A 220 20.31 -19.42 -0.09
N THR A 221 21.23 -18.79 -0.82
CA THR A 221 21.89 -17.57 -0.35
C THR A 221 20.91 -16.43 -0.16
N MET A 222 19.96 -16.27 -1.11
CA MET A 222 18.92 -15.25 -1.02
C MET A 222 18.01 -15.45 0.17
N LEU A 223 17.63 -16.68 0.47
CA LEU A 223 16.82 -17.05 1.64
C LEU A 223 17.56 -16.70 2.95
N ILE A 224 18.85 -17.03 3.05
CA ILE A 224 19.66 -16.70 4.23
C ILE A 224 19.75 -15.18 4.42
N VAL A 225 20.07 -14.43 3.34
CA VAL A 225 20.14 -12.96 3.38
C VAL A 225 18.79 -12.38 3.80
N TRP A 226 17.68 -12.90 3.27
CA TRP A 226 16.34 -12.46 3.64
C TRP A 226 16.06 -12.65 5.12
N ILE A 227 16.33 -13.84 5.67
CA ILE A 227 16.13 -14.14 7.09
C ILE A 227 16.95 -13.21 7.97
N VAL A 228 18.25 -13.04 7.66
CA VAL A 228 19.13 -12.16 8.43
C VAL A 228 18.62 -10.72 8.41
N CYS A 229 18.30 -10.18 7.24
CA CYS A 229 17.75 -8.82 7.12
C CYS A 229 16.40 -8.67 7.83
N SER A 230 15.53 -9.69 7.75
CA SER A 230 14.24 -9.70 8.45
C SER A 230 14.44 -9.61 9.97
N VAL A 231 15.32 -10.41 10.53
CA VAL A 231 15.63 -10.41 11.97
C VAL A 231 16.19 -9.04 12.39
N ILE A 232 17.11 -8.49 11.61
CA ILE A 232 17.71 -7.18 11.90
C ILE A 232 16.65 -6.07 11.91
N ILE A 233 15.84 -5.97 10.88
CA ILE A 233 14.84 -4.89 10.78
C ILE A 233 13.76 -5.02 11.86
N ILE A 234 13.33 -6.25 12.18
CA ILE A 234 12.36 -6.51 13.25
C ILE A 234 12.96 -6.14 14.60
N PHE A 235 14.23 -6.50 14.87
CA PHE A 235 14.93 -6.13 16.08
C PHE A 235 14.99 -4.60 16.25
N PHE A 236 15.40 -3.86 15.20
CA PHE A 236 15.43 -2.40 15.24
C PHE A 236 14.03 -1.80 15.40
N TYR A 237 13.00 -2.37 14.76
CA TYR A 237 11.64 -1.92 14.94
C TYR A 237 11.16 -2.09 16.39
N LEU A 238 11.44 -3.24 17.01
CA LEU A 238 11.02 -3.54 18.37
C LEU A 238 11.91 -2.90 19.45
N TYR A 239 13.08 -2.38 19.08
CA TYR A 239 13.97 -1.75 20.04
C TYR A 239 13.30 -0.58 20.75
N LYS A 240 13.21 -0.64 22.10
CA LYS A 240 12.45 0.31 22.94
C LYS A 240 10.97 0.42 22.55
N TYR A 241 10.37 -0.67 22.10
CA TYR A 241 8.93 -0.71 21.84
C TYR A 241 8.17 -0.55 23.16
N GLN A 242 7.44 0.54 23.27
CA GLN A 242 6.48 0.76 24.36
C GLN A 242 5.12 0.28 23.83
N GLY A 243 4.87 -1.02 23.96
CA GLY A 243 3.63 -1.63 23.47
C GLY A 243 2.41 -0.96 24.11
N LEU A 244 1.36 -0.80 23.33
CA LEU A 244 0.02 -0.57 23.88
C LEU A 244 -0.26 -1.71 24.86
N ASN A 245 -0.76 -1.37 26.07
CA ASN A 245 -1.19 -2.33 27.11
C ASN A 245 -2.44 -3.13 26.64
N ILE A 246 -2.40 -3.67 25.43
CA ILE A 246 -3.44 -4.54 24.95
C ILE A 246 -3.11 -5.91 25.53
N SER A 247 -4.04 -6.46 26.30
CA SER A 247 -3.92 -7.85 26.70
C SER A 247 -3.96 -8.73 25.45
N SER A 248 -2.79 -9.01 24.91
CA SER A 248 -2.58 -9.81 23.70
C SER A 248 -3.17 -11.23 23.83
N TRP A 249 -3.61 -11.61 25.01
CA TRP A 249 -4.24 -12.88 25.30
C TRP A 249 -5.73 -12.96 24.91
N SER A 250 -6.39 -11.83 24.58
CA SER A 250 -7.81 -11.83 24.16
C SER A 250 -8.07 -12.68 22.91
N VAL A 251 -7.09 -12.79 22.02
CA VAL A 251 -7.16 -13.65 20.83
C VAL A 251 -7.32 -15.13 21.22
N PHE A 252 -6.61 -15.56 22.25
CA PHE A 252 -6.64 -16.96 22.71
C PHE A 252 -7.81 -17.25 23.65
N THR A 253 -8.29 -16.24 24.38
CA THR A 253 -9.42 -16.40 25.30
C THR A 253 -10.77 -16.36 24.58
N ASN A 254 -10.89 -15.62 23.47
CA ASN A 254 -12.12 -15.49 22.68
C ASN A 254 -11.87 -15.62 21.17
N PRO A 255 -11.42 -16.79 20.66
CA PRO A 255 -11.04 -16.94 19.25
C PRO A 255 -12.22 -16.70 18.29
N ILE A 256 -13.45 -17.08 18.68
CA ILE A 256 -14.64 -16.87 17.84
C ILE A 256 -14.88 -15.38 17.60
N ASN A 257 -14.81 -14.56 18.63
CA ASN A 257 -15.00 -13.11 18.51
C ASN A 257 -13.87 -12.48 17.66
N PHE A 258 -12.66 -12.98 17.79
CA PHE A 258 -11.52 -12.52 16.98
C PHE A 258 -11.71 -12.82 15.50
N PHE A 259 -12.07 -14.05 15.14
CA PHE A 259 -12.34 -14.41 13.75
C PHE A 259 -13.58 -13.70 13.21
N SER A 260 -14.65 -13.56 14.01
CA SER A 260 -15.83 -12.78 13.63
C SER A 260 -15.44 -11.33 13.31
N PHE A 261 -14.63 -10.68 14.14
CA PHE A 261 -14.12 -9.32 13.87
C PHE A 261 -13.33 -9.25 12.56
N ILE A 262 -12.43 -10.20 12.30
CA ILE A 262 -11.67 -10.26 11.04
C ILE A 262 -12.61 -10.36 9.83
N PHE A 263 -13.56 -11.30 9.85
CA PHE A 263 -14.48 -11.50 8.72
C PHE A 263 -15.42 -10.31 8.52
N THR A 264 -15.88 -9.68 9.60
CA THR A 264 -16.69 -8.45 9.52
C THR A 264 -15.87 -7.31 8.91
N SER A 265 -14.62 -7.14 9.35
CA SER A 265 -13.73 -6.11 8.81
C SER A 265 -13.40 -6.34 7.33
N LEU A 266 -13.19 -7.58 6.91
CA LEU A 266 -12.97 -7.93 5.50
C LEU A 266 -14.22 -7.72 4.63
N GLY A 267 -15.41 -7.90 5.20
CA GLY A 267 -16.68 -7.68 4.52
C GLY A 267 -17.13 -6.21 4.46
N ALA A 268 -16.63 -5.37 5.35
CA ALA A 268 -17.04 -3.97 5.48
C ALA A 268 -16.95 -3.14 4.18
N PRO A 269 -15.92 -3.30 3.32
CA PRO A 269 -15.86 -2.59 2.04
C PRO A 269 -17.01 -2.92 1.08
N ILE A 270 -17.64 -4.09 1.23
CA ILE A 270 -18.69 -4.59 0.34
C ILE A 270 -20.07 -4.22 0.88
N VAL A 271 -20.27 -4.28 2.19
CA VAL A 271 -21.60 -4.17 2.82
C VAL A 271 -21.95 -2.73 3.22
N GLY A 272 -20.94 -1.84 3.31
CA GLY A 272 -21.14 -0.50 3.86
C GLY A 272 -21.37 -0.52 5.39
N TYR A 273 -20.93 0.52 6.06
CA TYR A 273 -21.15 0.70 7.50
C TYR A 273 -22.63 1.12 7.71
N ASN A 274 -23.50 0.17 7.93
CA ASN A 274 -24.76 0.47 8.60
C ASN A 274 -24.44 0.55 10.10
N SER A 275 -24.31 1.78 10.58
CA SER A 275 -24.23 2.07 12.00
C SER A 275 -25.40 1.39 12.73
N VAL A 276 -25.07 0.40 13.54
CA VAL A 276 -25.94 -0.07 14.59
C VAL A 276 -25.77 0.86 15.80
#